data_7ebca1fe179eafe5b181558f1e59aa9a
#
_entry.id   7ebca1fe179eafe5b181558f1e59aa9a
#
_cell.length_a   1.000
_cell.length_b   1.000
_cell.length_c   1.000
_cell.angle_alpha   90.00
_cell.angle_beta   90.00
_cell.angle_gamma   90.00
#
_symmetry.space_group_name_H-M   'P 1'
#
loop_
_entity.id
_entity.type
_entity.pdbx_description
1 polymer ?
#
loop_
_entity_poly.entity_id
_entity_poly.type
_entity_poly.pdbx_seq_one_letter_code
_entity_poly.pdbx_strand_id
1 'polypeptide(L)'
;MSLANPNSFPIRLEQVFFTRQIVIAVHGYVQPKDGDSAKVLLPTNTITVLPVPQRPKVYAVTMQTIFNPEQDVSAPYSVDMECHAIFVAKEDAPEEEVQAALTITGHSVVFGAIREAVYWMTGRQPYGPMPLGLSILQPASQVAEEKS
;
A
#
# COMPACT_ATOMS: atom_id res chain seq x y z
N MET A 1 6.48 14.99 21.88
CA MET A 1 6.73 14.71 20.45
C MET A 1 6.41 15.96 19.63
N SER A 2 7.32 16.42 18.81
CA SER A 2 7.08 17.51 17.88
C SER A 2 6.98 16.97 16.45
N LEU A 3 6.11 17.59 15.66
CA LEU A 3 6.04 17.29 14.23
C LEU A 3 7.20 17.97 13.50
N ALA A 4 7.78 17.27 12.52
CA ALA A 4 8.78 17.88 11.66
C ALA A 4 8.18 19.05 10.86
N ASN A 5 8.98 20.06 10.61
CA ASN A 5 8.55 21.15 9.75
C ASN A 5 8.40 20.65 8.30
N PRO A 6 7.20 20.64 7.72
CA PRO A 6 7.01 20.15 6.35
C PRO A 6 7.79 20.93 5.31
N ASN A 7 8.16 22.19 5.60
CA ASN A 7 8.96 23.00 4.68
C ASN A 7 10.43 22.59 4.61
N SER A 8 10.92 21.80 5.60
CA SER A 8 12.30 21.28 5.59
C SER A 8 12.40 19.85 5.03
N PHE A 9 11.28 19.20 4.75
CA PHE A 9 11.25 17.83 4.23
C PHE A 9 11.66 17.79 2.74
N PRO A 10 12.44 16.78 2.29
CA PRO A 10 13.01 16.79 0.93
C PRO A 10 11.99 16.59 -0.20
N ILE A 11 10.79 16.14 0.10
CA ILE A 11 9.72 15.93 -0.89
C ILE A 11 8.42 16.57 -0.43
N ARG A 12 7.54 16.88 -1.38
CA ARG A 12 6.20 17.40 -1.15
C ARG A 12 5.20 16.55 -1.92
N LEU A 13 4.12 16.15 -1.25
CA LEU A 13 3.02 15.43 -1.89
C LEU A 13 2.22 16.38 -2.79
N GLU A 14 2.06 16.00 -4.05
CA GLU A 14 1.24 16.74 -5.02
C GLU A 14 -0.16 16.12 -5.19
N GLN A 15 -0.24 14.78 -5.31
CA GLN A 15 -1.48 14.09 -5.60
C GLN A 15 -1.45 12.65 -5.14
N VAL A 16 -2.60 12.12 -4.71
CA VAL A 16 -2.82 10.69 -4.50
C VAL A 16 -4.06 10.29 -5.31
N PHE A 17 -3.96 9.21 -6.08
CA PHE A 17 -5.09 8.71 -6.86
C PHE A 17 -5.00 7.20 -7.08
N PHE A 18 -6.13 6.59 -7.39
CA PHE A 18 -6.23 5.18 -7.73
C PHE A 18 -6.44 4.99 -9.23
N THR A 19 -5.79 3.98 -9.79
CA THR A 19 -6.05 3.50 -11.15
C THR A 19 -6.87 2.21 -11.16
N ARG A 20 -6.92 1.51 -10.01
CA ARG A 20 -7.74 0.31 -9.87
C ARG A 20 -8.24 0.20 -8.43
N GLN A 21 -9.53 -0.02 -8.28
CA GLN A 21 -10.19 -0.26 -7.00
C GLN A 21 -11.20 -1.38 -7.19
N ILE A 22 -10.78 -2.62 -6.96
CA ILE A 22 -11.63 -3.79 -7.10
C ILE A 22 -11.72 -4.49 -5.76
N VAL A 23 -12.94 -4.57 -5.22
CA VAL A 23 -13.26 -5.34 -4.02
C VAL A 23 -14.48 -6.18 -4.33
N ILE A 24 -14.32 -7.49 -4.23
CA ILE A 24 -15.37 -8.46 -4.55
C ILE A 24 -15.69 -9.26 -3.28
N ALA A 25 -16.97 -9.30 -2.90
CA ALA A 25 -17.43 -10.19 -1.83
C ALA A 25 -17.35 -11.64 -2.33
N VAL A 26 -16.67 -12.51 -1.58
CA VAL A 26 -16.47 -13.90 -1.98
C VAL A 26 -17.75 -14.68 -1.77
N HIS A 27 -18.28 -15.26 -2.85
CA HIS A 27 -19.45 -16.11 -2.77
C HIS A 27 -19.16 -17.41 -1.99
N GLY A 28 -19.99 -17.71 -1.02
CA GLY A 28 -19.82 -18.92 -0.21
C GLY A 28 -18.86 -18.78 0.97
N TYR A 29 -18.40 -17.55 1.28
CA TYR A 29 -17.61 -17.32 2.48
C TYR A 29 -18.39 -17.72 3.73
N VAL A 30 -17.73 -18.49 4.59
CA VAL A 30 -18.25 -18.90 5.89
C VAL A 30 -17.27 -18.45 6.96
N GLN A 31 -17.76 -17.64 7.89
CA GLN A 31 -16.94 -17.18 9.01
C GLN A 31 -16.51 -18.40 9.85
N PRO A 32 -15.21 -18.55 10.15
CA PRO A 32 -14.73 -19.62 11.00
C PRO A 32 -15.37 -19.56 12.39
N LYS A 33 -15.73 -20.71 12.93
CA LYS A 33 -16.18 -20.82 14.32
C LYS A 33 -14.98 -20.82 15.25
N ASP A 34 -15.22 -20.41 16.50
CA ASP A 34 -14.20 -20.48 17.54
C ASP A 34 -13.63 -21.91 17.66
N GLY A 35 -12.31 -22.04 17.57
CA GLY A 35 -11.61 -23.32 17.62
C GLY A 35 -11.31 -23.97 16.26
N ASP A 36 -11.84 -23.45 15.15
CA ASP A 36 -11.48 -23.90 13.81
C ASP A 36 -10.09 -23.37 13.44
N SER A 37 -9.25 -24.24 12.83
CA SER A 37 -8.00 -23.77 12.24
C SER A 37 -8.29 -23.05 10.94
N ALA A 38 -8.20 -21.70 10.97
CA ALA A 38 -8.42 -20.88 9.80
C ALA A 38 -7.17 -20.85 8.92
N LYS A 39 -7.35 -21.03 7.61
CA LYS A 39 -6.31 -20.74 6.63
C LYS A 39 -6.04 -19.24 6.63
N VAL A 40 -4.79 -18.84 6.89
CA VAL A 40 -4.38 -17.46 6.88
C VAL A 40 -3.97 -17.06 5.46
N LEU A 41 -4.71 -16.13 4.86
CA LEU A 41 -4.35 -15.51 3.60
C LEU A 41 -3.68 -14.17 3.87
N LEU A 42 -2.61 -13.89 3.16
CA LEU A 42 -1.86 -12.65 3.28
C LEU A 42 -1.96 -11.84 1.98
N PRO A 43 -2.03 -10.49 2.08
CA PRO A 43 -1.95 -9.65 0.89
C PRO A 43 -0.54 -9.66 0.30
N THR A 44 -0.46 -9.52 -1.03
CA THR A 44 0.78 -9.26 -1.74
C THR A 44 0.83 -7.78 -2.09
N ASN A 45 1.85 -7.08 -1.60
CA ASN A 45 2.10 -5.67 -1.87
C ASN A 45 3.33 -5.52 -2.74
N THR A 46 3.18 -4.80 -3.84
CA THR A 46 4.29 -4.44 -4.73
C THR A 46 4.39 -2.93 -4.80
N ILE A 47 5.59 -2.39 -4.58
CA ILE A 47 5.83 -0.95 -4.63
C ILE A 47 6.92 -0.64 -5.66
N THR A 48 6.72 0.43 -6.42
CA THR A 48 7.69 0.99 -7.36
C THR A 48 7.81 2.49 -7.18
N VAL A 49 9.02 3.01 -7.40
CA VAL A 49 9.30 4.45 -7.38
C VAL A 49 9.95 4.80 -8.71
N LEU A 50 9.32 5.64 -9.51
CA LEU A 50 9.78 6.01 -10.84
C LEU A 50 9.69 7.52 -11.06
N PRO A 51 10.64 8.11 -11.81
CA PRO A 51 10.50 9.49 -12.23
C PRO A 51 9.33 9.66 -13.19
N VAL A 52 8.63 10.78 -13.09
CA VAL A 52 7.56 11.12 -14.03
C VAL A 52 8.19 11.67 -15.31
N PRO A 53 7.86 11.11 -16.50
CA PRO A 53 8.41 11.59 -17.76
C PRO A 53 8.13 13.08 -17.99
N GLN A 54 9.13 13.80 -18.50
CA GLN A 54 9.04 15.22 -18.86
C GLN A 54 8.78 16.19 -17.69
N ARG A 55 8.78 15.70 -16.46
CA ARG A 55 8.67 16.54 -15.26
C ARG A 55 9.89 16.32 -14.37
N PRO A 56 10.92 17.18 -14.46
CA PRO A 56 12.13 17.03 -13.64
C PRO A 56 11.79 17.16 -12.15
N LYS A 57 12.45 16.34 -11.35
CA LYS A 57 12.26 16.27 -9.88
C LYS A 57 10.85 15.90 -9.43
N VAL A 58 10.07 15.26 -10.29
CA VAL A 58 8.75 14.72 -9.96
C VAL A 58 8.80 13.20 -10.05
N TYR A 59 8.26 12.52 -9.03
CA TYR A 59 8.31 11.07 -8.91
C TYR A 59 6.93 10.50 -8.61
N ALA A 60 6.67 9.31 -9.15
CA ALA A 60 5.48 8.54 -8.83
C ALA A 60 5.87 7.34 -7.95
N VAL A 61 5.23 7.23 -6.81
CA VAL A 61 5.26 6.04 -5.96
C VAL A 61 3.97 5.27 -6.22
N THR A 62 4.09 4.04 -6.69
CA THR A 62 2.95 3.20 -7.03
C THR A 62 2.95 1.96 -6.16
N MET A 63 1.80 1.64 -5.58
CA MET A 63 1.59 0.37 -4.87
C MET A 63 0.41 -0.38 -5.46
N GLN A 64 0.63 -1.67 -5.70
CA GLN A 64 -0.42 -2.62 -5.97
C GLN A 64 -0.58 -3.54 -4.76
N THR A 65 -1.81 -3.70 -4.29
CA THR A 65 -2.18 -4.64 -3.23
C THR A 65 -3.16 -5.65 -3.79
N ILE A 66 -2.78 -6.92 -3.75
CA ILE A 66 -3.62 -8.04 -4.17
C ILE A 66 -3.86 -8.94 -2.97
N PHE A 67 -5.12 -9.23 -2.69
CA PHE A 67 -5.54 -10.12 -1.63
C PHE A 67 -6.58 -11.11 -2.16
N ASN A 68 -6.36 -12.39 -1.91
CA ASN A 68 -7.28 -13.46 -2.28
C ASN A 68 -7.75 -13.39 -3.75
N PRO A 69 -6.83 -13.37 -4.74
CA PRO A 69 -7.21 -13.20 -6.14
C PRO A 69 -8.05 -14.34 -6.70
N GLU A 70 -7.94 -15.54 -6.11
CA GLU A 70 -8.68 -16.73 -6.52
C GLU A 70 -10.05 -16.84 -5.87
N GLN A 71 -10.43 -15.87 -5.04
CA GLN A 71 -11.71 -15.84 -4.32
C GLN A 71 -11.92 -17.09 -3.46
N ASP A 72 -10.88 -17.51 -2.76
CA ASP A 72 -10.94 -18.59 -1.80
C ASP A 72 -11.98 -18.28 -0.70
N VAL A 73 -12.82 -19.25 -0.37
CA VAL A 73 -13.91 -19.10 0.60
C VAL A 73 -13.45 -18.93 2.04
N SER A 74 -12.17 -19.09 2.31
CA SER A 74 -11.59 -18.85 3.66
C SER A 74 -11.45 -17.38 4.01
N ALA A 75 -11.66 -16.48 3.04
CA ALA A 75 -11.64 -15.03 3.27
C ALA A 75 -12.90 -14.37 2.69
N PRO A 76 -13.38 -13.27 3.32
CA PRO A 76 -14.64 -12.65 2.92
C PRO A 76 -14.58 -11.89 1.59
N TYR A 77 -13.39 -11.42 1.21
CA TYR A 77 -13.23 -10.55 0.03
C TYR A 77 -12.03 -10.95 -0.80
N SER A 78 -12.08 -10.57 -2.06
CA SER A 78 -10.95 -10.49 -2.98
C SER A 78 -10.68 -9.01 -3.25
N VAL A 79 -9.41 -8.60 -3.23
CA VAL A 79 -9.00 -7.20 -3.36
C VAL A 79 -7.91 -7.07 -4.44
N ASP A 80 -8.08 -6.10 -5.32
CA ASP A 80 -7.05 -5.66 -6.26
C ASP A 80 -7.08 -4.13 -6.33
N MET A 81 -6.09 -3.51 -5.69
CA MET A 81 -5.98 -2.06 -5.56
C MET A 81 -4.67 -1.60 -6.18
N GLU A 82 -4.72 -0.52 -6.94
CA GLU A 82 -3.52 0.17 -7.41
C GLU A 82 -3.62 1.65 -7.10
N CYS A 83 -2.69 2.14 -6.30
CA CYS A 83 -2.63 3.52 -5.82
C CYS A 83 -1.31 4.17 -6.21
N HIS A 84 -1.40 5.44 -6.59
CA HIS A 84 -0.26 6.26 -6.98
C HIS A 84 -0.21 7.51 -6.11
N ALA A 85 1.01 7.89 -5.73
CA ALA A 85 1.28 9.19 -5.09
C ALA A 85 2.33 9.92 -5.90
N ILE A 86 2.06 11.17 -6.23
CA ILE A 86 2.98 12.03 -6.97
C ILE A 86 3.65 12.97 -6.00
N PHE A 87 4.99 12.96 -6.00
CA PHE A 87 5.81 13.80 -5.15
C PHE A 87 6.73 14.70 -5.98
N VAL A 88 6.93 15.89 -5.47
CA VAL A 88 7.90 16.85 -6.04
C VAL A 88 9.07 16.97 -5.08
N ALA A 89 10.28 16.72 -5.56
CA ALA A 89 11.50 16.89 -4.78
C ALA A 89 11.90 18.37 -4.74
N LYS A 90 12.51 18.79 -3.61
CA LYS A 90 13.09 20.11 -3.49
C LYS A 90 14.33 20.24 -4.38
N GLU A 91 14.52 21.42 -4.96
CA GLU A 91 15.63 21.75 -5.86
C GLU A 91 17.01 21.47 -5.24
N ASP A 92 17.17 21.80 -3.96
CA ASP A 92 18.43 21.74 -3.21
C ASP A 92 18.58 20.49 -2.34
N ALA A 93 17.60 19.57 -2.36
CA ALA A 93 17.66 18.37 -1.56
C ALA A 93 18.64 17.35 -2.15
N PRO A 94 19.53 16.74 -1.32
CA PRO A 94 20.40 15.66 -1.78
C PRO A 94 19.60 14.49 -2.34
N GLU A 95 20.06 13.89 -3.44
CA GLU A 95 19.38 12.78 -4.12
C GLU A 95 19.13 11.60 -3.18
N GLU A 96 20.07 11.26 -2.31
CA GLU A 96 19.93 10.17 -1.36
C GLU A 96 18.79 10.41 -0.36
N GLU A 97 18.64 11.64 0.12
CA GLU A 97 17.54 12.01 1.02
C GLU A 97 16.19 11.96 0.30
N VAL A 98 16.16 12.38 -0.95
CA VAL A 98 14.95 12.31 -1.79
C VAL A 98 14.52 10.87 -1.98
N GLN A 99 15.43 9.98 -2.37
CA GLN A 99 15.13 8.57 -2.59
C GLN A 99 14.68 7.86 -1.31
N ALA A 100 15.32 8.14 -0.19
CA ALA A 100 14.92 7.59 1.11
C ALA A 100 13.52 8.06 1.51
N ALA A 101 13.22 9.35 1.33
CA ALA A 101 11.91 9.91 1.62
C ALA A 101 10.81 9.35 0.71
N LEU A 102 11.08 9.21 -0.59
CA LEU A 102 10.14 8.59 -1.55
C LEU A 102 9.81 7.15 -1.14
N THR A 103 10.80 6.38 -0.72
CA THR A 103 10.61 5.00 -0.33
C THR A 103 9.80 4.90 0.97
N ILE A 104 10.21 5.59 2.02
CA ILE A 104 9.62 5.45 3.36
C ILE A 104 8.27 6.17 3.44
N THR A 105 8.26 7.46 3.12
CA THR A 105 7.04 8.27 3.20
C THR A 105 6.07 7.93 2.08
N GLY A 106 6.57 7.70 0.87
CA GLY A 106 5.75 7.26 -0.25
C GLY A 106 5.02 5.96 0.03
N HIS A 107 5.72 4.97 0.59
CA HIS A 107 5.09 3.70 1.04
C HIS A 107 3.96 3.96 2.04
N SER A 108 4.21 4.77 3.06
CA SER A 108 3.20 5.09 4.09
C SER A 108 1.97 5.76 3.50
N VAL A 109 2.16 6.67 2.54
CA VAL A 109 1.07 7.39 1.89
C VAL A 109 0.20 6.46 1.04
N VAL A 110 0.80 5.68 0.13
CA VAL A 110 0.02 4.80 -0.76
C VAL A 110 -0.62 3.65 -0.02
N PHE A 111 0.08 3.05 0.94
CA PHE A 111 -0.49 1.96 1.73
C PHE A 111 -1.60 2.45 2.66
N GLY A 112 -1.43 3.61 3.28
CA GLY A 112 -2.48 4.25 4.09
C GLY A 112 -3.75 4.52 3.27
N ALA A 113 -3.60 5.03 2.05
CA ALA A 113 -4.72 5.25 1.15
C ALA A 113 -5.43 3.95 0.76
N ILE A 114 -4.68 2.89 0.46
CA ILE A 114 -5.24 1.56 0.13
C ILE A 114 -6.00 0.99 1.33
N ARG A 115 -5.42 1.01 2.53
CA ARG A 115 -6.07 0.51 3.75
C ARG A 115 -7.40 1.21 4.02
N GLU A 116 -7.41 2.53 3.91
CA GLU A 116 -8.61 3.33 4.13
C GLU A 116 -9.68 3.00 3.10
N ALA A 117 -9.30 2.94 1.81
CA ALA A 117 -10.23 2.62 0.74
C ALA A 117 -10.84 1.22 0.89
N VAL A 118 -10.02 0.21 1.20
CA VAL A 118 -10.51 -1.17 1.40
C VAL A 118 -11.45 -1.25 2.60
N TYR A 119 -11.11 -0.63 3.71
CA TYR A 119 -11.95 -0.60 4.90
C TYR A 119 -13.31 0.04 4.62
N TRP A 120 -13.31 1.18 3.93
CA TRP A 120 -14.53 1.90 3.58
C TRP A 120 -15.40 1.14 2.58
N MET A 121 -14.79 0.55 1.54
CA MET A 121 -15.51 -0.22 0.52
C MET A 121 -16.11 -1.50 1.11
N THR A 122 -15.35 -2.25 1.90
CA THR A 122 -15.83 -3.49 2.52
C THR A 122 -16.88 -3.24 3.60
N GLY A 123 -16.83 -2.08 4.27
CA GLY A 123 -17.84 -1.69 5.25
C GLY A 123 -19.25 -1.59 4.68
N ARG A 124 -19.39 -1.46 3.36
CA ARG A 124 -20.67 -1.40 2.63
C ARG A 124 -21.03 -2.72 1.94
N GLN A 125 -20.28 -3.77 2.20
CA GLN A 125 -20.45 -5.07 1.58
C GLN A 125 -20.92 -6.13 2.60
N PRO A 126 -21.38 -7.31 2.15
CA PRO A 126 -22.15 -8.23 3.00
C PRO A 126 -21.48 -8.70 4.29
N TYR A 127 -20.15 -8.79 4.28
CA TYR A 127 -19.42 -9.35 5.43
C TYR A 127 -18.83 -8.32 6.37
N GLY A 128 -19.13 -7.03 6.12
CA GLY A 128 -18.64 -5.92 6.94
C GLY A 128 -17.20 -5.51 6.66
N PRO A 129 -16.69 -4.50 7.38
CA PRO A 129 -15.38 -3.93 7.11
C PRO A 129 -14.24 -4.91 7.37
N MET A 130 -13.30 -4.96 6.42
CA MET A 130 -12.09 -5.76 6.52
C MET A 130 -10.87 -4.84 6.63
N PRO A 131 -10.18 -4.81 7.78
CA PRO A 131 -8.93 -4.10 7.89
C PRO A 131 -7.80 -4.88 7.21
N LEU A 132 -7.00 -4.20 6.37
CA LEU A 132 -5.71 -4.73 5.94
C LEU A 132 -4.70 -4.59 7.09
N GLY A 133 -3.82 -5.58 7.22
CA GLY A 133 -2.74 -5.56 8.21
C GLY A 133 -1.67 -4.51 7.91
N LEU A 134 -0.52 -4.65 8.54
CA LEU A 134 0.62 -3.79 8.29
C LEU A 134 1.36 -4.21 7.02
N SER A 135 1.87 -3.22 6.30
CA SER A 135 2.88 -3.42 5.26
C SER A 135 4.18 -2.80 5.75
N ILE A 136 5.22 -3.59 5.84
CA ILE A 136 6.51 -3.18 6.38
C ILE A 136 7.57 -3.30 5.30
N LEU A 137 8.29 -2.20 5.07
CA LEU A 137 9.46 -2.22 4.18
C LEU A 137 10.61 -2.95 4.86
N GLN A 138 11.17 -3.92 4.15
CA GLN A 138 12.36 -4.62 4.63
C GLN A 138 13.62 -4.04 3.97
N PRO A 139 14.69 -3.84 4.73
CA PRO A 139 15.99 -3.48 4.15
C PRO A 139 16.45 -4.56 3.16
N ALA A 140 17.09 -4.14 2.06
CA ALA A 140 17.57 -5.05 1.02
C ALA A 140 18.51 -6.16 1.53
N SER A 141 19.23 -5.90 2.62
CA SER A 141 20.13 -6.87 3.28
C SER A 141 19.39 -8.06 3.91
N GLN A 142 18.14 -7.90 4.31
CA GLN A 142 17.37 -8.98 4.93
C GLN A 142 16.71 -9.91 3.90
N VAL A 143 16.47 -9.43 2.70
CA VAL A 143 15.89 -10.24 1.61
C VAL A 143 16.90 -11.27 1.07
N ALA A 144 18.20 -11.01 1.20
CA ALA A 144 19.25 -11.93 0.76
C ALA A 144 19.43 -13.12 1.71
N GLU A 145 19.13 -12.95 3.01
CA GLU A 145 19.28 -14.01 4.02
C GLU A 145 18.14 -15.03 3.99
N GLU A 146 16.93 -14.64 3.57
CA GLU A 146 15.80 -15.57 3.47
C GLU A 146 15.86 -16.49 2.22
N LYS A 147 16.75 -16.19 1.26
CA LYS A 147 16.91 -17.00 0.02
C LYS A 147 18.10 -17.96 0.06
N SER A 148 18.84 -17.97 1.11
CA SER A 148 19.95 -18.91 1.35
C SER A 148 19.58 -19.93 2.44
#